data_76fa749ed94ebb0d7d98e535c11707b1
#
_entry.id   76fa749ed94ebb0d7d98e535c11707b1
#
_cell.length_a   1.000
_cell.length_b   1.000
_cell.length_c   1.000
_cell.angle_alpha   90.00
_cell.angle_beta   90.00
_cell.angle_gamma   90.00
#
_symmetry.space_group_name_H-M   'P 1'
#
loop_
_entity.id
_entity.type
_entity.pdbx_description
1 polymer ?
#
loop_
_entity_poly.entity_id
_entity_poly.type
_entity_poly.pdbx_seq_one_letter_code
_entity_poly.pdbx_strand_id
1 'polypeptide(L)'
;MIRVGIYGDTGMVGQELLKVLVHHDQAEVIFKQNSKRQEGELANCDVVFLATKDPESMKFAPEALAAGCKVIDMSGAFRLPCDQFEAGYGLTHTAPELLKESVYGMPALFANEIASARMVGNPGCYPTSVILSLRPLKGMVVGEATVVATSGNSGARAEVEETSNEVTYSFGKKHKHVPEMALYSGFAVNFTPIVLRSVFAGINANIRIELSDELKALPPHEAAGKLRAAISSAYGADDLVKVVEDSADHIWGTRDVVDTHMLVMKLGVDDGFVYINALEDNLGKGAASQGIENMNVMQGWSRLYGIDGAYKTGVE
;
A
#
# COMPACT_ATOMS: atom_id res chain seq x y z
N MET A 1 -16.71 -18.91 9.22
CA MET A 1 -16.97 -17.70 8.40
C MET A 1 -16.98 -16.52 9.35
N ILE A 2 -16.14 -15.50 9.08
CA ILE A 2 -16.14 -14.27 9.88
C ILE A 2 -17.14 -13.26 9.32
N ARG A 3 -17.62 -12.40 10.21
CA ARG A 3 -18.59 -11.34 9.90
C ARG A 3 -17.84 -10.03 9.72
N VAL A 4 -17.97 -9.46 8.53
CA VAL A 4 -17.23 -8.26 8.14
C VAL A 4 -18.12 -7.05 8.10
N GLY A 5 -17.62 -5.93 8.62
CA GLY A 5 -18.21 -4.61 8.49
C GLY A 5 -17.40 -3.71 7.58
N ILE A 6 -18.06 -2.79 6.86
CA ILE A 6 -17.40 -1.78 6.02
C ILE A 6 -18.03 -0.40 6.28
N TYR A 7 -17.23 0.52 6.80
CA TYR A 7 -17.52 1.94 6.75
C TYR A 7 -17.02 2.51 5.42
N GLY A 8 -17.85 3.28 4.71
CA GLY A 8 -17.50 3.88 3.43
C GLY A 8 -17.63 2.94 2.23
N ASP A 9 -18.57 2.00 2.27
CA ASP A 9 -18.87 0.99 1.26
C ASP A 9 -19.12 1.54 -0.16
N THR A 10 -19.50 2.80 -0.32
CA THR A 10 -19.77 3.48 -1.59
C THR A 10 -18.57 4.22 -2.18
N GLY A 11 -17.48 4.37 -1.42
CA GLY A 11 -16.22 4.93 -1.90
C GLY A 11 -15.45 3.94 -2.79
N MET A 12 -14.45 4.40 -3.55
CA MET A 12 -13.66 3.53 -4.44
C MET A 12 -13.02 2.35 -3.70
N VAL A 13 -12.37 2.59 -2.57
CA VAL A 13 -11.77 1.51 -1.77
C VAL A 13 -12.84 0.58 -1.19
N GLY A 14 -13.98 1.12 -0.72
CA GLY A 14 -15.09 0.32 -0.21
C GLY A 14 -15.72 -0.58 -1.28
N GLN A 15 -15.88 -0.09 -2.49
CA GLN A 15 -16.36 -0.87 -3.63
C GLN A 15 -15.37 -1.98 -4.02
N GLU A 16 -14.07 -1.66 -3.98
CA GLU A 16 -13.02 -2.63 -4.28
C GLU A 16 -12.92 -3.72 -3.20
N LEU A 17 -13.08 -3.36 -1.91
CA LEU A 17 -13.21 -4.36 -0.83
C LEU A 17 -14.40 -5.30 -1.06
N LEU A 18 -15.55 -4.76 -1.46
CA LEU A 18 -16.73 -5.58 -1.78
C LEU A 18 -16.50 -6.50 -2.97
N LYS A 19 -15.80 -6.03 -4.02
CA LYS A 19 -15.40 -6.84 -5.18
C LYS A 19 -14.58 -8.07 -4.76
N VAL A 20 -13.63 -7.90 -3.84
CA VAL A 20 -12.81 -9.02 -3.34
C VAL A 20 -13.61 -9.93 -2.41
N LEU A 21 -14.31 -9.34 -1.43
CA LEU A 21 -15.02 -10.10 -0.39
C LEU A 21 -16.14 -11.01 -0.94
N VAL A 22 -16.72 -10.69 -2.11
CA VAL A 22 -17.73 -11.57 -2.74
C VAL A 22 -17.15 -12.93 -3.15
N HIS A 23 -15.84 -13.02 -3.35
CA HIS A 23 -15.12 -14.27 -3.68
C HIS A 23 -14.52 -14.96 -2.44
N HIS A 24 -14.67 -14.37 -1.26
CA HIS A 24 -14.05 -14.85 -0.03
C HIS A 24 -15.03 -15.75 0.75
N ASP A 25 -14.95 -17.07 0.61
CA ASP A 25 -15.88 -18.03 1.18
C ASP A 25 -15.85 -18.14 2.73
N GLN A 26 -14.84 -17.55 3.40
CA GLN A 26 -14.74 -17.49 4.86
C GLN A 26 -15.12 -16.12 5.44
N ALA A 27 -15.58 -15.16 4.63
CA ALA A 27 -16.00 -13.85 5.07
C ALA A 27 -17.37 -13.48 4.51
N GLU A 28 -18.23 -12.91 5.36
CA GLU A 28 -19.55 -12.40 4.99
C GLU A 28 -19.68 -10.94 5.39
N VAL A 29 -20.05 -10.07 4.47
CA VAL A 29 -20.29 -8.65 4.77
C VAL A 29 -21.71 -8.48 5.33
N ILE A 30 -21.80 -8.22 6.62
CA ILE A 30 -23.07 -8.09 7.34
C ILE A 30 -23.38 -6.65 7.80
N PHE A 31 -22.39 -5.77 7.78
CA PHE A 31 -22.53 -4.36 8.17
C PHE A 31 -21.95 -3.46 7.11
N LYS A 32 -22.70 -2.43 6.73
CA LYS A 32 -22.27 -1.37 5.81
C LYS A 32 -22.75 -0.03 6.31
N GLN A 33 -21.87 0.94 6.35
CA GLN A 33 -22.23 2.32 6.71
C GLN A 33 -21.57 3.34 5.78
N ASN A 34 -22.34 4.32 5.36
CA ASN A 34 -21.88 5.50 4.66
C ASN A 34 -22.65 6.75 5.14
N SER A 35 -22.44 7.90 4.51
CA SER A 35 -23.08 9.15 4.90
C SER A 35 -24.62 9.17 4.74
N LYS A 36 -25.20 8.21 4.05
CA LYS A 36 -26.64 8.18 3.71
C LYS A 36 -27.40 7.04 4.39
N ARG A 37 -26.72 5.94 4.77
CA ARG A 37 -27.37 4.74 5.30
C ARG A 37 -26.44 3.93 6.20
N GLN A 38 -27.07 3.14 7.06
CA GLN A 38 -26.45 2.04 7.78
C GLN A 38 -27.30 0.80 7.57
N GLU A 39 -26.64 -0.33 7.32
CA GLU A 39 -27.23 -1.67 7.20
C GLU A 39 -26.52 -2.60 8.17
N GLY A 40 -27.28 -3.43 8.90
CA GLY A 40 -26.74 -4.37 9.90
C GLY A 40 -26.33 -3.70 11.21
N GLU A 41 -25.73 -4.50 12.09
CA GLU A 41 -25.34 -4.13 13.43
C GLU A 41 -23.83 -4.30 13.62
N LEU A 42 -23.13 -3.23 14.00
CA LEU A 42 -21.68 -3.22 14.23
C LEU A 42 -21.24 -4.28 15.24
N ALA A 43 -21.99 -4.42 16.34
CA ALA A 43 -21.68 -5.36 17.41
C ALA A 43 -21.67 -6.84 16.99
N ASN A 44 -22.19 -7.14 15.81
CA ASN A 44 -22.17 -8.49 15.26
C ASN A 44 -20.93 -8.75 14.37
N CYS A 45 -20.07 -7.75 14.11
CA CYS A 45 -18.89 -7.89 13.26
C CYS A 45 -17.70 -8.46 14.05
N ASP A 46 -16.91 -9.28 13.38
CA ASP A 46 -15.63 -9.78 13.89
C ASP A 46 -14.46 -8.88 13.41
N VAL A 47 -14.56 -8.36 12.17
CA VAL A 47 -13.59 -7.44 11.57
C VAL A 47 -14.31 -6.29 10.87
N VAL A 48 -13.75 -5.09 10.96
CA VAL A 48 -14.30 -3.89 10.34
C VAL A 48 -13.23 -3.19 9.50
N PHE A 49 -13.57 -2.87 8.26
CA PHE A 49 -12.78 -1.99 7.39
C PHE A 49 -13.27 -0.55 7.47
N LEU A 50 -12.36 0.38 7.71
CA LEU A 50 -12.64 1.81 7.69
C LEU A 50 -12.18 2.40 6.34
N ALA A 51 -13.01 2.28 5.30
CA ALA A 51 -12.76 2.86 3.97
C ALA A 51 -13.26 4.31 3.90
N THR A 52 -12.92 5.11 4.91
CA THR A 52 -13.36 6.49 5.13
C THR A 52 -12.19 7.48 5.05
N LYS A 53 -12.47 8.76 5.22
CA LYS A 53 -11.43 9.79 5.36
C LYS A 53 -10.82 9.74 6.76
N ASP A 54 -9.66 10.37 6.91
CA ASP A 54 -8.90 10.36 8.16
C ASP A 54 -9.74 10.79 9.40
N PRO A 55 -10.55 11.90 9.37
CA PRO A 55 -11.37 12.28 10.51
C PRO A 55 -12.44 11.27 10.88
N GLU A 56 -13.12 10.69 9.90
CA GLU A 56 -14.13 9.66 10.11
C GLU A 56 -13.52 8.37 10.64
N SER A 57 -12.35 7.96 10.13
CA SER A 57 -11.61 6.80 10.64
C SER A 57 -11.22 6.97 12.12
N MET A 58 -10.71 8.14 12.49
CA MET A 58 -10.39 8.46 13.90
C MET A 58 -11.62 8.40 14.82
N LYS A 59 -12.82 8.68 14.29
CA LYS A 59 -14.09 8.57 15.02
C LYS A 59 -14.56 7.11 15.15
N PHE A 60 -14.52 6.35 14.04
CA PHE A 60 -15.11 5.01 14.00
C PHE A 60 -14.20 3.92 14.56
N ALA A 61 -12.88 4.11 14.56
CA ALA A 61 -11.95 3.11 15.10
C ALA A 61 -12.19 2.82 16.59
N PRO A 62 -12.28 3.82 17.50
CA PRO A 62 -12.62 3.56 18.91
C PRO A 62 -13.97 2.86 19.08
N GLU A 63 -14.98 3.23 18.30
CA GLU A 63 -16.32 2.65 18.34
C GLU A 63 -16.29 1.17 17.97
N ALA A 64 -15.61 0.82 16.87
CA ALA A 64 -15.49 -0.56 16.41
C ALA A 64 -14.69 -1.44 17.39
N LEU A 65 -13.58 -0.92 17.93
CA LEU A 65 -12.78 -1.63 18.93
C LEU A 65 -13.56 -1.85 20.25
N ALA A 66 -14.36 -0.87 20.68
CA ALA A 66 -15.22 -0.99 21.85
C ALA A 66 -16.35 -2.00 21.64
N ALA A 67 -16.84 -2.16 20.41
CA ALA A 67 -17.80 -3.20 20.03
C ALA A 67 -17.19 -4.62 19.98
N GLY A 68 -15.85 -4.74 20.17
CA GLY A 68 -15.14 -6.02 20.14
C GLY A 68 -14.60 -6.43 18.78
N CYS A 69 -14.74 -5.58 17.75
CA CYS A 69 -14.25 -5.87 16.42
C CYS A 69 -12.73 -5.70 16.34
N LYS A 70 -12.08 -6.45 15.44
CA LYS A 70 -10.78 -6.07 14.91
C LYS A 70 -10.96 -5.00 13.85
N VAL A 71 -10.01 -4.06 13.72
CA VAL A 71 -10.13 -2.91 12.83
C VAL A 71 -8.99 -2.88 11.81
N ILE A 72 -9.34 -2.65 10.54
CA ILE A 72 -8.38 -2.38 9.46
C ILE A 72 -8.72 -1.00 8.89
N ASP A 73 -7.88 -0.01 9.20
CA ASP A 73 -8.03 1.35 8.69
C ASP A 73 -7.40 1.50 7.32
N MET A 74 -8.19 1.92 6.33
CA MET A 74 -7.74 2.17 4.96
C MET A 74 -7.34 3.64 4.73
N SER A 75 -7.52 4.51 5.74
CA SER A 75 -7.11 5.92 5.70
C SER A 75 -5.64 6.12 6.09
N GLY A 76 -5.22 7.36 6.24
CA GLY A 76 -3.88 7.69 6.75
C GLY A 76 -3.81 7.81 8.27
N ALA A 77 -4.94 7.75 8.99
CA ALA A 77 -5.03 8.13 10.38
C ALA A 77 -4.15 7.29 11.33
N PHE A 78 -3.96 6.01 11.02
CA PHE A 78 -3.32 5.08 11.94
C PHE A 78 -2.03 4.44 11.41
N ARG A 79 -1.32 5.15 10.52
CA ARG A 79 -0.07 4.69 9.90
C ARG A 79 1.19 5.26 10.52
N LEU A 80 1.09 6.42 11.19
CA LEU A 80 2.23 7.21 11.63
C LEU A 80 2.14 7.51 13.13
N PRO A 81 3.26 7.80 13.81
CA PRO A 81 3.25 8.50 15.10
C PRO A 81 2.46 9.80 15.03
N CYS A 82 1.83 10.19 16.16
CA CYS A 82 0.91 11.33 16.22
C CYS A 82 1.50 12.62 15.66
N ASP A 83 2.71 12.97 16.07
CA ASP A 83 3.42 14.16 15.63
C ASP A 83 3.69 14.19 14.12
N GLN A 84 4.04 13.03 13.55
CA GLN A 84 4.27 12.89 12.11
C GLN A 84 2.95 12.92 11.32
N PHE A 85 1.88 12.32 11.86
CA PHE A 85 0.54 12.42 11.27
C PHE A 85 0.08 13.87 11.23
N GLU A 86 0.10 14.56 12.36
CA GLU A 86 -0.35 15.96 12.46
C GLU A 86 0.44 16.88 11.53
N ALA A 87 1.76 16.72 11.48
CA ALA A 87 2.63 17.50 10.58
C ALA A 87 2.36 17.18 9.09
N GLY A 88 2.16 15.92 8.73
CA GLY A 88 2.02 15.49 7.34
C GLY A 88 0.60 15.67 6.77
N TYR A 89 -0.42 15.55 7.62
CA TYR A 89 -1.83 15.62 7.21
C TYR A 89 -2.49 16.98 7.51
N GLY A 90 -1.88 17.79 8.39
CA GLY A 90 -2.45 19.07 8.81
C GLY A 90 -3.73 18.91 9.65
N LEU A 91 -3.88 17.78 10.32
CA LEU A 91 -5.05 17.43 11.13
C LEU A 91 -4.62 17.09 12.55
N THR A 92 -5.39 17.47 13.54
CA THR A 92 -5.20 16.99 14.92
C THR A 92 -5.72 15.57 15.05
N HIS A 93 -4.92 14.68 15.65
CA HIS A 93 -5.32 13.29 15.84
C HIS A 93 -6.26 13.16 17.04
N THR A 94 -7.51 12.70 16.81
CA THR A 94 -8.54 12.65 17.86
C THR A 94 -8.61 11.34 18.65
N ALA A 95 -7.80 10.33 18.27
CA ALA A 95 -7.67 9.04 18.96
C ALA A 95 -6.19 8.61 19.07
N PRO A 96 -5.28 9.46 19.62
CA PRO A 96 -3.83 9.21 19.58
C PRO A 96 -3.41 8.01 20.44
N GLU A 97 -4.22 7.59 21.40
CA GLU A 97 -3.99 6.39 22.23
C GLU A 97 -3.97 5.12 21.39
N LEU A 98 -4.77 5.05 20.31
CA LEU A 98 -4.85 3.89 19.42
C LEU A 98 -3.61 3.72 18.54
N LEU A 99 -2.83 4.78 18.34
CA LEU A 99 -1.58 4.70 17.58
C LEU A 99 -0.54 3.78 18.25
N LYS A 100 -0.65 3.56 19.57
CA LYS A 100 0.27 2.69 20.32
C LYS A 100 0.02 1.20 20.04
N GLU A 101 -1.19 0.85 19.65
CA GLU A 101 -1.59 -0.52 19.35
C GLU A 101 -1.81 -0.78 17.86
N SER A 102 -1.81 0.28 17.03
CA SER A 102 -1.93 0.13 15.58
C SER A 102 -0.66 -0.46 14.98
N VAL A 103 -0.81 -1.55 14.25
CA VAL A 103 0.26 -2.19 13.48
C VAL A 103 0.21 -1.71 12.04
N TYR A 104 1.37 -1.46 11.45
CA TYR A 104 1.46 -1.10 10.03
C TYR A 104 1.15 -2.30 9.13
N GLY A 105 0.12 -2.19 8.33
CA GLY A 105 -0.52 -3.27 7.58
C GLY A 105 0.20 -3.67 6.29
N MET A 106 1.46 -4.02 6.37
CA MET A 106 2.25 -4.51 5.24
C MET A 106 2.71 -5.96 5.52
N PRO A 107 1.89 -6.98 5.17
CA PRO A 107 2.13 -8.37 5.54
C PRO A 107 3.48 -8.92 5.05
N ALA A 108 3.99 -8.45 3.91
CA ALA A 108 5.32 -8.83 3.42
C ALA A 108 6.45 -8.49 4.41
N LEU A 109 6.24 -7.55 5.35
CA LEU A 109 7.24 -7.11 6.33
C LEU A 109 6.84 -7.37 7.78
N PHE A 110 5.55 -7.37 8.11
CA PHE A 110 5.04 -7.33 9.49
C PHE A 110 3.97 -8.40 9.76
N ALA A 111 4.03 -9.55 9.07
CA ALA A 111 3.01 -10.60 9.20
C ALA A 111 2.82 -11.08 10.65
N ASN A 112 3.90 -11.22 11.42
CA ASN A 112 3.83 -11.70 12.80
C ASN A 112 3.12 -10.70 13.72
N GLU A 113 3.39 -9.41 13.58
CA GLU A 113 2.78 -8.34 14.33
C GLU A 113 1.30 -8.19 13.95
N ILE A 114 0.98 -8.27 12.65
CA ILE A 114 -0.38 -8.21 12.13
C ILE A 114 -1.23 -9.38 12.64
N ALA A 115 -0.68 -10.58 12.72
CA ALA A 115 -1.41 -11.77 13.19
C ALA A 115 -1.99 -11.60 14.61
N SER A 116 -1.30 -10.87 15.47
CA SER A 116 -1.70 -10.60 16.85
C SER A 116 -2.43 -9.25 17.05
N ALA A 117 -2.53 -8.45 15.99
CA ALA A 117 -3.09 -7.11 16.08
C ALA A 117 -4.61 -7.10 16.24
N ARG A 118 -5.11 -6.11 17.00
CA ARG A 118 -6.53 -5.73 17.02
C ARG A 118 -6.82 -4.59 16.05
N MET A 119 -5.79 -3.80 15.75
CA MET A 119 -5.88 -2.66 14.86
C MET A 119 -4.71 -2.64 13.89
N VAL A 120 -5.01 -2.43 12.61
CA VAL A 120 -4.05 -2.36 11.51
C VAL A 120 -4.29 -1.11 10.67
N GLY A 121 -3.25 -0.31 10.47
CA GLY A 121 -3.25 0.80 9.52
C GLY A 121 -2.77 0.32 8.15
N ASN A 122 -3.66 0.12 7.19
CA ASN A 122 -3.31 -0.33 5.84
C ASN A 122 -2.49 0.74 5.11
N PRO A 123 -1.38 0.41 4.44
CA PRO A 123 -0.49 1.38 3.76
C PRO A 123 -1.19 2.25 2.72
N GLY A 124 -0.59 3.40 2.42
CA GLY A 124 -0.91 4.16 1.22
C GLY A 124 -0.38 3.47 -0.04
N CYS A 125 -1.01 3.71 -1.19
CA CYS A 125 -0.62 3.06 -2.43
C CYS A 125 0.83 3.40 -2.85
N TYR A 126 1.20 4.66 -2.94
CA TYR A 126 2.60 5.02 -3.22
C TYR A 126 3.60 4.49 -2.17
N PRO A 127 3.32 4.58 -0.84
CA PRO A 127 4.16 3.94 0.17
C PRO A 127 4.37 2.46 -0.06
N THR A 128 3.36 1.71 -0.49
CA THR A 128 3.50 0.28 -0.79
C THR A 128 4.61 0.03 -1.80
N SER A 129 4.57 0.70 -2.97
CA SER A 129 5.62 0.59 -3.99
C SER A 129 7.00 0.97 -3.47
N VAL A 130 7.11 2.11 -2.75
CA VAL A 130 8.41 2.67 -2.33
C VAL A 130 9.03 1.87 -1.20
N ILE A 131 8.24 1.50 -0.19
CA ILE A 131 8.74 0.77 0.98
C ILE A 131 9.20 -0.63 0.58
N LEU A 132 8.41 -1.36 -0.20
CA LEU A 132 8.77 -2.70 -0.65
C LEU A 132 9.97 -2.69 -1.59
N SER A 133 10.20 -1.60 -2.33
CA SER A 133 11.39 -1.45 -3.17
C SER A 133 12.66 -1.15 -2.37
N LEU A 134 12.59 -0.30 -1.35
CA LEU A 134 13.76 0.22 -0.67
C LEU A 134 14.16 -0.54 0.61
N ARG A 135 13.17 -1.05 1.36
CA ARG A 135 13.43 -1.71 2.66
C ARG A 135 14.45 -2.85 2.59
N PRO A 136 14.41 -3.75 1.58
CA PRO A 136 15.40 -4.82 1.46
C PRO A 136 16.83 -4.34 1.17
N LEU A 137 16.98 -3.12 0.68
CA LEU A 137 18.26 -2.56 0.25
C LEU A 137 19.01 -1.82 1.37
N LYS A 138 18.51 -1.87 2.60
CA LYS A 138 19.14 -1.22 3.75
C LYS A 138 20.58 -1.74 3.95
N GLY A 139 21.54 -0.80 4.01
CA GLY A 139 22.96 -1.09 4.04
C GLY A 139 23.63 -1.27 2.67
N MET A 140 22.85 -1.39 1.59
CA MET A 140 23.34 -1.51 0.22
C MET A 140 23.25 -0.19 -0.55
N VAL A 141 22.35 0.70 -0.13
CA VAL A 141 22.14 2.04 -0.69
C VAL A 141 22.22 3.08 0.42
N VAL A 142 22.49 4.33 0.05
CA VAL A 142 22.71 5.45 0.98
C VAL A 142 22.01 6.73 0.52
N GLY A 143 21.87 7.68 1.43
CA GLY A 143 21.35 9.01 1.11
C GLY A 143 19.83 9.07 1.01
N GLU A 144 19.34 10.00 0.18
CA GLU A 144 17.93 10.29 -0.03
C GLU A 144 17.44 9.68 -1.34
N ALA A 145 16.33 8.98 -1.29
CA ALA A 145 15.68 8.46 -2.48
C ALA A 145 14.89 9.54 -3.22
N THR A 146 15.09 9.65 -4.51
CA THR A 146 14.23 10.46 -5.39
C THR A 146 13.21 9.55 -6.06
N VAL A 147 11.93 9.88 -5.87
CA VAL A 147 10.80 9.11 -6.40
C VAL A 147 9.94 9.99 -7.29
N VAL A 148 9.73 9.56 -8.53
CA VAL A 148 8.74 10.13 -9.44
C VAL A 148 7.74 9.04 -9.77
N ALA A 149 6.47 9.23 -9.43
CA ALA A 149 5.48 8.19 -9.66
C ALA A 149 4.23 8.73 -10.36
N THR A 150 3.82 8.03 -11.41
CA THR A 150 2.51 8.23 -12.03
C THR A 150 1.47 7.33 -11.39
N SER A 151 0.24 7.82 -11.29
CA SER A 151 -0.92 7.06 -10.82
C SER A 151 -2.11 7.33 -11.71
N GLY A 152 -2.96 6.34 -11.84
CA GLY A 152 -4.30 6.54 -12.41
C GLY A 152 -5.15 7.51 -11.58
N ASN A 153 -6.21 8.04 -12.17
CA ASN A 153 -7.09 9.04 -11.57
C ASN A 153 -7.95 8.50 -10.40
N SER A 154 -8.08 7.19 -10.27
CA SER A 154 -8.74 6.54 -9.13
C SER A 154 -8.07 6.86 -7.79
N GLY A 155 -6.77 7.19 -7.78
CA GLY A 155 -6.03 7.61 -6.57
C GLY A 155 -6.16 9.09 -6.24
N ALA A 156 -6.57 9.95 -7.19
CA ALA A 156 -6.48 11.41 -7.11
C ALA A 156 -7.83 12.02 -6.97
N ARG A 157 -8.77 11.83 -6.42
CA ARG A 157 -10.06 12.54 -6.15
C ARG A 157 -10.45 13.62 -7.20
N ALA A 158 -11.69 14.07 -7.13
CA ALA A 158 -12.37 15.01 -8.02
C ALA A 158 -11.62 16.33 -8.35
N GLU A 159 -10.65 16.72 -7.55
CA GLU A 159 -9.85 17.94 -7.78
C GLU A 159 -9.01 17.90 -9.08
N VAL A 160 -8.85 16.72 -9.69
CA VAL A 160 -8.11 16.52 -10.94
C VAL A 160 -9.02 16.34 -12.16
N GLU A 161 -10.35 16.24 -11.97
CA GLU A 161 -11.29 15.92 -13.05
C GLU A 161 -11.42 17.01 -14.13
N GLU A 162 -11.19 18.27 -13.79
CA GLU A 162 -11.33 19.41 -14.70
C GLU A 162 -10.02 19.83 -15.38
N THR A 163 -8.90 19.18 -15.04
CA THR A 163 -7.58 19.60 -15.52
C THR A 163 -7.11 18.80 -16.72
N SER A 164 -5.98 19.21 -17.28
CA SER A 164 -5.27 18.61 -18.40
C SER A 164 -4.96 17.12 -18.19
N ASN A 165 -4.34 16.46 -19.17
CA ASN A 165 -4.07 15.02 -19.22
C ASN A 165 -3.27 14.48 -18.02
N GLU A 166 -2.40 15.31 -17.42
CA GLU A 166 -1.57 14.96 -16.27
C GLU A 166 -1.42 16.14 -15.31
N VAL A 167 -1.32 15.84 -14.02
CA VAL A 167 -1.15 16.85 -12.98
C VAL A 167 -0.07 16.41 -12.00
N THR A 168 0.95 17.25 -11.82
CA THR A 168 1.94 17.13 -10.75
C THR A 168 1.51 17.98 -9.56
N TYR A 169 1.53 17.42 -8.37
CA TYR A 169 1.11 18.11 -7.15
C TYR A 169 1.98 17.72 -5.95
N SER A 170 1.96 18.54 -4.89
CA SER A 170 2.61 18.22 -3.60
C SER A 170 4.01 17.61 -3.70
N PHE A 171 4.83 18.10 -4.62
CA PHE A 171 6.17 17.55 -4.88
C PHE A 171 7.18 17.86 -3.77
N GLY A 172 8.25 17.09 -3.74
CA GLY A 172 9.30 17.16 -2.74
C GLY A 172 8.92 16.45 -1.45
N LYS A 173 8.86 17.18 -0.33
CA LYS A 173 8.47 16.62 0.99
C LYS A 173 7.05 16.99 1.43
N LYS A 174 6.26 17.56 0.52
CA LYS A 174 4.92 18.09 0.84
C LYS A 174 3.79 17.06 0.78
N HIS A 175 4.02 15.94 0.12
CA HIS A 175 2.99 14.92 0.02
C HIS A 175 2.85 14.15 1.33
N LYS A 176 1.61 13.95 1.79
CA LYS A 176 1.29 13.27 3.07
C LYS A 176 1.83 11.83 3.20
N HIS A 177 2.17 11.17 2.10
CA HIS A 177 2.78 9.84 2.09
C HIS A 177 4.31 9.87 2.32
N VAL A 178 4.98 11.03 2.27
CA VAL A 178 6.44 11.08 2.42
C VAL A 178 6.91 10.65 3.81
N PRO A 179 6.28 11.07 4.93
CA PRO A 179 6.65 10.58 6.25
C PRO A 179 6.49 9.05 6.37
N GLU A 180 5.43 8.48 5.79
CA GLU A 180 5.16 7.05 5.77
C GLU A 180 6.25 6.28 5.00
N MET A 181 6.58 6.75 3.78
CA MET A 181 7.68 6.20 2.97
C MET A 181 9.00 6.22 3.74
N ALA A 182 9.34 7.35 4.35
CA ALA A 182 10.61 7.52 5.07
C ALA A 182 10.69 6.62 6.31
N LEU A 183 9.64 6.59 7.12
CA LEU A 183 9.60 5.81 8.36
C LEU A 183 9.81 4.31 8.09
N TYR A 184 9.07 3.76 7.13
CA TYR A 184 9.02 2.32 6.93
C TYR A 184 10.06 1.80 5.91
N SER A 185 10.53 2.61 4.97
CA SER A 185 11.68 2.25 4.14
C SER A 185 13.01 2.37 4.88
N GLY A 186 13.10 3.34 5.80
CA GLY A 186 14.33 3.69 6.51
C GLY A 186 15.23 4.66 5.75
N PHE A 187 14.70 5.33 4.71
CA PHE A 187 15.44 6.32 3.89
C PHE A 187 14.65 7.62 3.81
N ALA A 188 15.35 8.76 3.78
CA ALA A 188 14.73 10.02 3.38
C ALA A 188 14.21 9.91 1.94
N VAL A 189 13.06 10.54 1.66
CA VAL A 189 12.41 10.46 0.34
C VAL A 189 12.03 11.85 -0.17
N ASN A 190 12.40 12.13 -1.40
CA ASN A 190 11.87 13.21 -2.24
C ASN A 190 10.85 12.61 -3.20
N PHE A 191 9.62 13.14 -3.22
CA PHE A 191 8.53 12.55 -3.97
C PHE A 191 7.86 13.53 -4.92
N THR A 192 7.65 13.10 -6.15
CA THR A 192 6.91 13.83 -7.19
C THR A 192 5.79 12.95 -7.72
N PRO A 193 4.56 13.08 -7.20
CA PRO A 193 3.40 12.38 -7.74
C PRO A 193 2.88 13.07 -9.01
N ILE A 194 2.49 12.25 -9.98
CA ILE A 194 1.86 12.67 -11.22
C ILE A 194 0.58 11.84 -11.40
N VAL A 195 -0.56 12.49 -11.56
CA VAL A 195 -1.82 11.80 -11.87
C VAL A 195 -2.11 11.89 -13.35
N LEU A 196 -2.41 10.74 -13.95
CA LEU A 196 -2.80 10.61 -15.35
C LEU A 196 -4.31 10.49 -15.46
N ARG A 197 -4.98 11.47 -16.08
CA ARG A 197 -6.43 11.44 -16.26
C ARG A 197 -6.91 10.35 -17.21
N SER A 198 -6.12 10.02 -18.21
CA SER A 198 -6.43 9.00 -19.22
C SER A 198 -6.30 7.55 -18.71
N VAL A 199 -5.72 7.36 -17.52
CA VAL A 199 -5.52 6.05 -16.90
C VAL A 199 -6.39 5.98 -15.65
N PHE A 200 -7.19 4.93 -15.50
CA PHE A 200 -8.05 4.78 -14.33
C PHE A 200 -7.27 4.28 -13.11
N ALA A 201 -6.54 3.18 -13.24
CA ALA A 201 -5.78 2.56 -12.15
C ALA A 201 -4.34 2.22 -12.58
N GLY A 202 -3.50 1.96 -11.59
CA GLY A 202 -2.11 1.57 -11.75
C GLY A 202 -1.14 2.65 -11.29
N ILE A 203 -0.10 2.22 -10.58
CA ILE A 203 1.05 3.04 -10.17
C ILE A 203 2.28 2.58 -10.94
N ASN A 204 3.05 3.56 -11.44
CA ASN A 204 4.39 3.38 -11.98
C ASN A 204 5.32 4.30 -11.19
N ALA A 205 6.04 3.75 -10.21
CA ALA A 205 6.97 4.47 -9.36
C ALA A 205 8.41 4.27 -9.83
N ASN A 206 9.06 5.37 -10.20
CA ASN A 206 10.47 5.40 -10.59
C ASN A 206 11.29 5.94 -9.40
N ILE A 207 12.15 5.11 -8.85
CA ILE A 207 12.93 5.37 -7.64
C ILE A 207 14.41 5.40 -8.03
N ARG A 208 15.13 6.44 -7.61
CA ARG A 208 16.58 6.56 -7.76
C ARG A 208 17.18 6.76 -6.39
N ILE A 209 18.20 5.96 -6.04
CA ILE A 209 18.97 6.12 -4.80
C ILE A 209 20.43 5.73 -5.02
N GLU A 210 21.32 6.35 -4.28
CA GLU A 210 22.76 6.16 -4.40
C GLU A 210 23.19 4.80 -3.81
N LEU A 211 24.09 4.11 -4.50
CA LEU A 211 24.70 2.87 -4.02
C LEU A 211 25.67 3.14 -2.85
N SER A 212 25.85 2.18 -1.97
CA SER A 212 26.95 2.18 -1.01
C SER A 212 28.30 2.13 -1.74
N ASP A 213 29.37 2.59 -1.09
CA ASP A 213 30.71 2.58 -1.68
C ASP A 213 31.16 1.15 -2.05
N GLU A 214 30.73 0.15 -1.28
CA GLU A 214 30.99 -1.27 -1.59
C GLU A 214 30.39 -1.67 -2.95
N LEU A 215 29.14 -1.27 -3.21
CA LEU A 215 28.48 -1.61 -4.47
C LEU A 215 28.96 -0.75 -5.65
N LYS A 216 29.34 0.50 -5.41
CA LYS A 216 29.96 1.36 -6.43
C LYS A 216 31.29 0.81 -6.95
N ALA A 217 32.04 0.08 -6.11
CA ALA A 217 33.29 -0.55 -6.51
C ALA A 217 33.10 -1.77 -7.44
N LEU A 218 31.88 -2.28 -7.58
CA LEU A 218 31.57 -3.41 -8.44
C LEU A 218 31.17 -2.98 -9.87
N PRO A 219 31.35 -3.86 -10.86
CA PRO A 219 30.73 -3.66 -12.17
C PRO A 219 29.20 -3.50 -12.03
N PRO A 220 28.54 -2.62 -12.81
CA PRO A 220 27.11 -2.34 -12.68
C PRO A 220 26.22 -3.59 -12.69
N HIS A 221 26.52 -4.58 -13.52
CA HIS A 221 25.74 -5.83 -13.60
C HIS A 221 25.85 -6.70 -12.34
N GLU A 222 27.03 -6.72 -11.68
CA GLU A 222 27.24 -7.44 -10.42
C GLU A 222 26.50 -6.74 -9.27
N ALA A 223 26.59 -5.41 -9.18
CA ALA A 223 25.85 -4.63 -8.21
C ALA A 223 24.33 -4.84 -8.38
N ALA A 224 23.82 -4.77 -9.62
CA ALA A 224 22.43 -5.06 -9.93
C ALA A 224 22.02 -6.48 -9.51
N GLY A 225 22.87 -7.48 -9.75
CA GLY A 225 22.64 -8.87 -9.32
C GLY A 225 22.49 -9.01 -7.80
N LYS A 226 23.37 -8.34 -7.03
CA LYS A 226 23.28 -8.34 -5.56
C LYS A 226 21.97 -7.67 -5.06
N LEU A 227 21.58 -6.55 -5.64
CA LEU A 227 20.35 -5.84 -5.30
C LEU A 227 19.10 -6.70 -5.60
N ARG A 228 19.04 -7.34 -6.77
CA ARG A 228 17.96 -8.29 -7.10
C ARG A 228 17.89 -9.43 -6.10
N ALA A 229 19.04 -10.03 -5.77
CA ALA A 229 19.11 -11.10 -4.81
C ALA A 229 18.61 -10.68 -3.41
N ALA A 230 18.95 -9.46 -2.97
CA ALA A 230 18.48 -8.92 -1.70
C ALA A 230 16.95 -8.76 -1.67
N ILE A 231 16.35 -8.19 -2.72
CA ILE A 231 14.90 -8.04 -2.83
C ILE A 231 14.23 -9.43 -2.87
N SER A 232 14.71 -10.34 -3.73
CA SER A 232 14.13 -11.68 -3.86
C SER A 232 14.25 -12.48 -2.56
N SER A 233 15.37 -12.36 -1.83
CA SER A 233 15.55 -13.01 -0.53
C SER A 233 14.63 -12.46 0.55
N ALA A 234 14.35 -11.14 0.54
CA ALA A 234 13.50 -10.51 1.53
C ALA A 234 12.05 -10.95 1.44
N TYR A 235 11.58 -11.25 0.23
CA TYR A 235 10.16 -11.57 0.01
C TYR A 235 9.89 -13.05 -0.25
N GLY A 236 10.91 -13.85 -0.54
CA GLY A 236 10.78 -15.31 -0.69
C GLY A 236 10.10 -15.75 -1.99
N ALA A 237 9.92 -17.08 -2.13
CA ALA A 237 9.35 -17.67 -3.35
C ALA A 237 7.84 -17.51 -3.48
N ASP A 238 7.13 -17.30 -2.36
CA ASP A 238 5.67 -17.16 -2.32
C ASP A 238 5.21 -15.73 -2.51
N ASP A 239 6.15 -14.82 -2.78
CA ASP A 239 5.82 -13.43 -2.64
C ASP A 239 5.18 -12.84 -3.88
N LEU A 240 4.22 -12.00 -3.58
CA LEU A 240 3.53 -11.13 -4.53
C LEU A 240 4.37 -9.92 -4.94
N VAL A 241 5.60 -9.86 -4.43
CA VAL A 241 6.61 -8.87 -4.80
C VAL A 241 7.68 -9.54 -5.65
N LYS A 242 7.74 -9.22 -6.93
CA LYS A 242 8.64 -9.87 -7.89
C LYS A 242 9.59 -8.89 -8.56
N VAL A 243 10.83 -9.32 -8.74
CA VAL A 243 11.78 -8.65 -9.61
C VAL A 243 11.73 -9.31 -10.99
N VAL A 244 11.49 -8.51 -12.01
CA VAL A 244 11.37 -8.95 -13.41
C VAL A 244 12.35 -8.20 -14.30
N GLU A 245 12.52 -8.69 -15.52
CA GLU A 245 13.30 -8.03 -16.58
C GLU A 245 12.43 -7.83 -17.82
N ASP A 246 12.66 -6.73 -18.54
CA ASP A 246 12.09 -6.55 -19.86
C ASP A 246 12.75 -7.54 -20.82
N SER A 247 11.99 -8.04 -21.79
CA SER A 247 12.48 -8.88 -22.88
C SER A 247 12.25 -8.20 -24.24
N ALA A 248 12.73 -8.81 -25.31
CA ALA A 248 12.49 -8.30 -26.66
C ALA A 248 10.99 -8.29 -27.02
N ASP A 249 10.23 -9.21 -26.43
CA ASP A 249 8.81 -9.41 -26.75
C ASP A 249 7.87 -8.77 -25.73
N HIS A 250 8.39 -8.38 -24.54
CA HIS A 250 7.56 -7.83 -23.46
C HIS A 250 8.29 -6.76 -22.65
N ILE A 251 7.67 -5.58 -22.56
CA ILE A 251 8.09 -4.46 -21.70
C ILE A 251 7.05 -4.27 -20.63
N TRP A 252 7.46 -4.50 -19.38
CA TRP A 252 6.58 -4.38 -18.21
C TRP A 252 6.07 -2.96 -18.01
N GLY A 253 4.75 -2.82 -17.83
CA GLY A 253 4.07 -1.57 -17.57
C GLY A 253 2.88 -1.75 -16.61
N THR A 254 2.17 -0.68 -16.29
CA THR A 254 1.02 -0.72 -15.35
C THR A 254 -0.10 -1.62 -15.80
N ARG A 255 -0.28 -1.82 -17.12
CA ARG A 255 -1.30 -2.74 -17.68
C ARG A 255 -1.11 -4.18 -17.21
N ASP A 256 0.13 -4.59 -16.97
CA ASP A 256 0.47 -5.97 -16.59
C ASP A 256 0.13 -6.28 -15.12
N VAL A 257 -0.05 -5.24 -14.32
CA VAL A 257 -0.29 -5.34 -12.86
C VAL A 257 -1.66 -4.83 -12.42
N VAL A 258 -2.39 -4.09 -13.24
CA VAL A 258 -3.78 -3.70 -12.97
C VAL A 258 -4.67 -4.94 -12.92
N ASP A 259 -5.60 -4.98 -11.97
CA ASP A 259 -6.40 -6.17 -11.62
C ASP A 259 -5.55 -7.39 -11.18
N THR A 260 -4.35 -7.14 -10.67
CA THR A 260 -3.53 -8.17 -9.99
C THR A 260 -3.25 -7.78 -8.54
N HIS A 261 -2.91 -8.78 -7.72
CA HIS A 261 -2.45 -8.55 -6.34
C HIS A 261 -0.91 -8.52 -6.24
N MET A 262 -0.26 -8.03 -7.27
CA MET A 262 1.19 -8.07 -7.38
C MET A 262 1.82 -6.68 -7.33
N LEU A 263 3.03 -6.63 -6.81
CA LEU A 263 3.99 -5.56 -7.04
C LEU A 263 5.17 -6.13 -7.83
N VAL A 264 5.42 -5.57 -9.00
CA VAL A 264 6.49 -5.99 -9.89
C VAL A 264 7.55 -4.91 -9.95
N MET A 265 8.82 -5.27 -9.86
CA MET A 265 9.95 -4.34 -9.90
C MET A 265 10.92 -4.71 -11.02
N LYS A 266 11.39 -3.69 -11.75
CA LYS A 266 12.58 -3.75 -12.59
C LYS A 266 13.66 -2.91 -11.95
N LEU A 267 14.92 -3.30 -12.07
CA LEU A 267 16.02 -2.48 -11.60
C LEU A 267 17.24 -2.52 -12.53
N GLY A 268 17.95 -1.40 -12.55
CA GLY A 268 19.22 -1.22 -13.23
C GLY A 268 20.18 -0.39 -12.37
N VAL A 269 21.46 -0.49 -12.67
CA VAL A 269 22.53 0.28 -12.01
C VAL A 269 23.27 1.09 -13.07
N ASP A 270 23.42 2.38 -12.82
CA ASP A 270 24.18 3.30 -13.66
C ASP A 270 24.76 4.43 -12.82
N ASP A 271 25.99 4.85 -13.13
CA ASP A 271 26.69 6.01 -12.55
C ASP A 271 26.60 6.09 -10.99
N GLY A 272 26.78 4.94 -10.33
CA GLY A 272 26.76 4.86 -8.85
C GLY A 272 25.37 4.92 -8.20
N PHE A 273 24.30 4.80 -8.99
CA PHE A 273 22.92 4.78 -8.53
C PHE A 273 22.21 3.50 -8.95
N VAL A 274 21.26 3.07 -8.13
CA VAL A 274 20.23 2.12 -8.58
C VAL A 274 18.99 2.89 -8.99
N TYR A 275 18.40 2.43 -10.08
CA TYR A 275 17.10 2.86 -10.60
C TYR A 275 16.14 1.68 -10.48
N ILE A 276 15.05 1.89 -9.76
CA ILE A 276 14.01 0.87 -9.57
C ILE A 276 12.71 1.40 -10.16
N ASN A 277 12.09 0.61 -11.03
CA ASN A 277 10.75 0.86 -11.53
C ASN A 277 9.79 -0.13 -10.89
N ALA A 278 8.93 0.35 -9.99
CA ALA A 278 7.94 -0.45 -9.29
C ALA A 278 6.54 -0.20 -9.84
N LEU A 279 5.83 -1.28 -10.14
CA LEU A 279 4.51 -1.30 -10.77
C LEU A 279 3.52 -2.04 -9.88
N GLU A 280 2.35 -1.46 -9.62
CA GLU A 280 1.25 -2.11 -8.88
C GLU A 280 -0.11 -1.57 -9.26
N ASP A 281 -1.16 -2.27 -8.90
CA ASP A 281 -2.53 -1.72 -8.89
C ASP A 281 -2.75 -0.92 -7.62
N ASN A 282 -3.01 0.39 -7.75
CA ASN A 282 -3.22 1.28 -6.61
C ASN A 282 -4.52 1.00 -5.83
N LEU A 283 -5.51 0.36 -6.44
CA LEU A 283 -6.76 -0.06 -5.79
C LEU A 283 -6.64 -1.48 -5.22
N GLY A 284 -5.86 -2.34 -5.87
CA GLY A 284 -5.57 -3.70 -5.46
C GLY A 284 -4.47 -3.76 -4.39
N LYS A 285 -3.24 -4.12 -4.79
CA LYS A 285 -2.07 -4.23 -3.89
C LYS A 285 -1.80 -2.93 -3.13
N GLY A 286 -2.05 -1.80 -3.74
CA GLY A 286 -1.91 -0.47 -3.10
C GLY A 286 -3.01 -0.14 -2.08
N ALA A 287 -4.13 -0.89 -2.02
CA ALA A 287 -5.25 -0.57 -1.14
C ALA A 287 -6.07 -1.81 -0.71
N ALA A 288 -7.14 -2.14 -1.45
CA ALA A 288 -8.19 -3.04 -0.97
C ALA A 288 -7.72 -4.49 -0.83
N SER A 289 -7.04 -5.06 -1.82
CA SER A 289 -6.57 -6.43 -1.71
C SER A 289 -5.50 -6.60 -0.64
N GLN A 290 -4.65 -5.58 -0.39
CA GLN A 290 -3.75 -5.59 0.77
C GLN A 290 -4.51 -5.49 2.10
N GLY A 291 -5.61 -4.76 2.15
CA GLY A 291 -6.51 -4.76 3.31
C GLY A 291 -7.07 -6.15 3.61
N ILE A 292 -7.50 -6.89 2.58
CA ILE A 292 -7.95 -8.29 2.74
C ILE A 292 -6.79 -9.20 3.12
N GLU A 293 -5.60 -9.00 2.55
CA GLU A 293 -4.37 -9.71 2.96
C GLU A 293 -4.10 -9.52 4.47
N ASN A 294 -4.23 -8.29 4.98
CA ASN A 294 -4.14 -8.00 6.42
C ASN A 294 -5.21 -8.76 7.22
N MET A 295 -6.46 -8.74 6.77
CA MET A 295 -7.54 -9.49 7.39
C MET A 295 -7.21 -11.00 7.47
N ASN A 296 -6.73 -11.58 6.38
CA ASN A 296 -6.36 -12.99 6.31
C ASN A 296 -5.29 -13.33 7.33
N VAL A 297 -4.23 -12.54 7.44
CA VAL A 297 -3.16 -12.72 8.43
C VAL A 297 -3.69 -12.60 9.85
N MET A 298 -4.56 -11.63 10.13
CA MET A 298 -5.21 -11.46 11.44
C MET A 298 -6.10 -12.65 11.83
N GLN A 299 -6.57 -13.44 10.85
CA GLN A 299 -7.37 -14.64 11.07
C GLN A 299 -6.54 -15.94 11.02
N GLY A 300 -5.23 -15.86 10.77
CA GLY A 300 -4.35 -17.02 10.64
C GLY A 300 -4.54 -17.80 9.32
N TRP A 301 -5.12 -17.16 8.31
CA TRP A 301 -5.30 -17.73 6.98
C TRP A 301 -4.11 -17.43 6.06
N SER A 302 -4.05 -18.12 4.92
CA SER A 302 -3.14 -17.76 3.85
C SER A 302 -3.38 -16.31 3.40
N ARG A 303 -2.32 -15.56 3.17
CA ARG A 303 -2.38 -14.15 2.74
C ARG A 303 -3.30 -13.93 1.54
N LEU A 304 -3.29 -14.85 0.58
CA LEU A 304 -4.05 -14.77 -0.68
C LEU A 304 -5.45 -15.36 -0.62
N TYR A 305 -5.85 -15.91 0.52
CA TYR A 305 -7.14 -16.58 0.62
C TYR A 305 -8.30 -15.66 0.20
N GLY A 306 -9.10 -16.09 -0.77
CA GLY A 306 -10.21 -15.32 -1.34
C GLY A 306 -9.83 -14.12 -2.22
N ILE A 307 -8.54 -13.76 -2.31
CA ILE A 307 -8.07 -12.68 -3.19
C ILE A 307 -7.92 -13.20 -4.63
N ASP A 308 -7.46 -14.42 -4.81
CA ASP A 308 -7.25 -15.10 -6.08
C ASP A 308 -8.54 -15.29 -6.92
N GLY A 309 -9.70 -15.23 -6.29
CA GLY A 309 -10.98 -15.19 -6.98
C GLY A 309 -11.32 -13.84 -7.64
N ALA A 310 -10.74 -12.73 -7.15
CA ALA A 310 -11.02 -11.38 -7.60
C ALA A 310 -9.85 -10.75 -8.38
N TYR A 311 -8.63 -11.13 -8.03
CA TYR A 311 -7.41 -10.61 -8.60
C TYR A 311 -6.50 -11.73 -9.10
N LYS A 312 -5.81 -11.48 -10.20
CA LYS A 312 -4.74 -12.38 -10.63
C LYS A 312 -3.60 -12.34 -9.61
N THR A 313 -3.14 -13.50 -9.18
CA THR A 313 -2.05 -13.65 -8.20
C THR A 313 -0.74 -14.09 -8.87
N GLY A 314 -0.76 -14.23 -10.19
CA GLY A 314 0.40 -14.52 -11.02
C GLY A 314 0.38 -13.66 -12.28
N VAL A 315 1.57 -13.43 -12.83
CA VAL A 315 1.75 -12.85 -14.15
C VAL A 315 2.02 -14.03 -15.09
N GLU A 316 1.17 -14.21 -16.08
CA GLU A 316 1.33 -15.22 -17.15
C GLU A 316 2.44 -14.84 -18.10
#